data_7685f20641433291640da2b1c602c82e
#
_entry.id   7685f20641433291640da2b1c602c82e
#
_cell.length_a   1.000
_cell.length_b   1.000
_cell.length_c   1.000
_cell.angle_alpha   90.00
_cell.angle_beta   90.00
_cell.angle_gamma   90.00
#
_symmetry.space_group_name_H-M   'P 1'
#
loop_
_entity.id
_entity.type
_entity.pdbx_description
1 polymer ?
#
loop_
_entity_poly.entity_id
_entity_poly.type
_entity_poly.pdbx_seq_one_letter_code
_entity_poly.pdbx_strand_id
1 'polypeptide(L)'
;MSGTLRVQIGNTNYFVPEKHIAWIPAGVEHELCSHNRLVSLVIFYLSFEEADVMNGFSIYNTTSVIAENLKFIASKGKLIRRDTQADLFQFTLSFFKLLPSMSPVREILLKTLVIPDDQRLVPVLHYITEHCGENLKIETVAKYFGFSVRNLSRLFFRSNIRFSLYLNYQRVTRAIELLADREKTLSEIAYEVGFSTPNNFNRVFRQITGMSPGQFVKMKNE
;
A
#
# COMPACT_ATOMS: atom_id res chain seq x y z
N MET A 1 -14.93 0.68 -4.12
CA MET A 1 -14.47 0.13 -2.84
C MET A 1 -13.90 1.31 -2.07
N SER A 2 -14.34 1.55 -0.86
CA SER A 2 -13.93 2.70 -0.07
C SER A 2 -13.63 2.23 1.36
N GLY A 3 -12.78 2.95 2.06
CA GLY A 3 -12.39 2.68 3.44
C GLY A 3 -11.05 1.94 3.57
N THR A 4 -10.62 1.77 4.81
CA THR A 4 -9.37 1.13 5.16
C THR A 4 -9.63 -0.13 5.94
N LEU A 5 -9.00 -1.23 5.55
CA LEU A 5 -9.09 -2.52 6.20
C LEU A 5 -7.89 -2.74 7.12
N ARG A 6 -8.12 -3.27 8.31
CA ARG A 6 -7.08 -3.82 9.16
C ARG A 6 -7.03 -5.34 8.99
N VAL A 7 -5.83 -5.84 8.73
CA VAL A 7 -5.53 -7.28 8.70
C VAL A 7 -4.60 -7.58 9.87
N GLN A 8 -5.02 -8.40 10.79
CA GLN A 8 -4.18 -8.88 11.89
C GLN A 8 -3.68 -10.28 11.55
N ILE A 9 -2.36 -10.47 11.64
CA ILE A 9 -1.69 -11.76 11.45
C ILE A 9 -0.79 -11.98 12.68
N GLY A 10 -1.14 -12.94 13.54
CA GLY A 10 -0.51 -13.11 14.83
C GLY A 10 -0.58 -11.82 15.66
N ASN A 11 0.58 -11.34 16.12
CA ASN A 11 0.66 -10.09 16.89
C ASN A 11 0.90 -8.84 16.00
N THR A 12 0.87 -8.98 14.69
CA THR A 12 1.15 -7.87 13.76
C THR A 12 -0.13 -7.40 13.09
N ASN A 13 -0.36 -6.10 13.13
CA ASN A 13 -1.46 -5.46 12.44
C ASN A 13 -0.95 -4.80 11.15
N TYR A 14 -1.67 -5.01 10.07
CA TYR A 14 -1.41 -4.42 8.76
C TYR A 14 -2.60 -3.55 8.33
N PHE A 15 -2.29 -2.44 7.71
CA PHE A 15 -3.28 -1.51 7.20
C PHE A 15 -3.35 -1.65 5.68
N VAL A 16 -4.51 -2.01 5.16
CA VAL A 16 -4.74 -2.12 3.73
C VAL A 16 -5.57 -0.92 3.30
N PRO A 17 -4.96 0.09 2.67
CA PRO A 17 -5.65 1.29 2.22
C PRO A 17 -6.65 0.98 1.11
N GLU A 18 -7.47 1.96 0.80
CA GLU A 18 -8.29 1.94 -0.41
C GLU A 18 -7.44 1.69 -1.65
N LYS A 19 -7.98 0.96 -2.61
CA LYS A 19 -7.29 0.57 -3.86
C LYS A 19 -6.03 -0.26 -3.66
N HIS A 20 -5.99 -1.07 -2.59
CA HIS A 20 -4.93 -2.05 -2.37
C HIS A 20 -5.49 -3.47 -2.27
N ILE A 21 -4.65 -4.43 -2.56
CA ILE A 21 -4.92 -5.86 -2.45
C ILE A 21 -4.03 -6.42 -1.34
N ALA A 22 -4.63 -7.09 -0.36
CA ALA A 22 -3.89 -7.90 0.58
C ALA A 22 -3.87 -9.35 0.09
N TRP A 23 -2.69 -9.91 -0.07
CA TRP A 23 -2.49 -11.33 -0.32
C TRP A 23 -2.14 -12.04 0.98
N ILE A 24 -2.95 -13.00 1.36
CA ILE A 24 -2.77 -13.80 2.57
C ILE A 24 -2.54 -15.25 2.13
N PRO A 25 -1.38 -15.85 2.45
CA PRO A 25 -1.10 -17.22 2.09
C PRO A 25 -2.07 -18.19 2.75
N ALA A 26 -2.28 -19.36 2.13
CA ALA A 26 -3.08 -20.42 2.71
C ALA A 26 -2.51 -20.86 4.07
N GLY A 27 -3.38 -21.18 5.03
CA GLY A 27 -3.00 -21.61 6.37
C GLY A 27 -2.54 -20.51 7.33
N VAL A 28 -2.47 -19.24 6.89
CA VAL A 28 -2.15 -18.12 7.76
C VAL A 28 -3.42 -17.65 8.48
N GLU A 29 -3.44 -17.85 9.81
CA GLU A 29 -4.52 -17.29 10.65
C GLU A 29 -4.49 -15.77 10.60
N HIS A 30 -5.64 -15.18 10.32
CA HIS A 30 -5.77 -13.73 10.22
C HIS A 30 -7.16 -13.26 10.63
N GLU A 31 -7.23 -12.03 11.10
CA GLU A 31 -8.47 -11.34 11.43
C GLU A 31 -8.61 -10.08 10.56
N LEU A 32 -9.80 -9.89 9.99
CA LEU A 32 -10.15 -8.71 9.20
C LEU A 32 -11.01 -7.78 10.05
N CYS A 33 -10.50 -6.60 10.35
CA CYS A 33 -11.22 -5.60 11.13
C CYS A 33 -11.38 -4.31 10.34
N SER A 34 -12.56 -3.69 10.42
CA SER A 34 -12.83 -2.37 9.88
C SER A 34 -13.09 -1.39 11.02
N HIS A 35 -12.45 -0.22 10.99
CA HIS A 35 -12.71 0.86 11.94
C HIS A 35 -13.82 1.81 11.45
N ASN A 36 -14.08 1.82 10.15
CA ASN A 36 -15.16 2.59 9.54
C ASN A 36 -16.34 1.68 9.22
N ARG A 37 -17.55 2.15 9.46
CA ARG A 37 -18.81 1.40 9.29
C ARG A 37 -19.08 0.93 7.85
N LEU A 38 -18.31 1.40 6.86
CA LEU A 38 -18.50 1.06 5.44
C LEU A 38 -17.14 0.75 4.78
N VAL A 39 -16.69 -0.49 4.93
CA VAL A 39 -15.62 -1.03 4.07
C VAL A 39 -16.24 -2.01 3.10
N SER A 40 -16.10 -1.76 1.81
CA SER A 40 -16.51 -2.68 0.76
C SER A 40 -15.31 -3.49 0.29
N LEU A 41 -15.37 -4.80 0.47
CA LEU A 41 -14.31 -5.75 0.11
C LEU A 41 -14.78 -6.70 -0.98
N VAL A 42 -13.86 -7.11 -1.84
CA VAL A 42 -14.01 -8.30 -2.68
C VAL A 42 -12.94 -9.29 -2.24
N ILE A 43 -13.35 -10.47 -1.83
CA ILE A 43 -12.45 -11.53 -1.38
C ILE A 43 -12.44 -12.62 -2.45
N PHE A 44 -11.23 -13.00 -2.89
CA PHE A 44 -10.98 -14.11 -3.78
C PHE A 44 -10.33 -15.24 -3.00
N TYR A 45 -10.91 -16.42 -3.02
CA TYR A 45 -10.30 -17.64 -2.52
C TYR A 45 -9.71 -18.39 -3.69
N LEU A 46 -8.41 -18.62 -3.66
CA LEU A 46 -7.66 -19.24 -4.75
C LEU A 46 -7.07 -20.56 -4.24
N SER A 47 -7.24 -21.63 -4.99
CA SER A 47 -6.57 -22.90 -4.75
C SER A 47 -5.52 -23.12 -5.83
N PHE A 48 -4.26 -23.17 -5.43
CA PHE A 48 -3.13 -23.51 -6.29
C PHE A 48 -2.60 -24.88 -5.90
N GLU A 49 -2.34 -25.73 -6.88
CA GLU A 49 -1.69 -27.04 -6.67
C GLU A 49 -0.18 -26.90 -6.44
N GLU A 50 0.42 -25.77 -6.83
CA GLU A 50 1.85 -25.47 -6.70
C GLU A 50 2.10 -24.40 -5.64
N ALA A 51 2.98 -24.72 -4.68
CA ALA A 51 3.31 -23.88 -3.52
C ALA A 51 4.09 -22.59 -3.87
N ASP A 52 4.36 -22.32 -5.16
CA ASP A 52 5.40 -21.34 -5.56
C ASP A 52 4.89 -19.91 -5.76
N VAL A 53 3.62 -19.61 -5.55
CA VAL A 53 3.11 -18.34 -6.08
C VAL A 53 3.30 -17.15 -5.18
N MET A 54 3.34 -17.27 -3.88
CA MET A 54 3.64 -16.16 -2.95
C MET A 54 3.90 -16.66 -1.52
N ASN A 55 5.13 -16.72 -1.13
CA ASN A 55 5.57 -17.14 0.20
C ASN A 55 5.49 -15.97 1.19
N GLY A 56 4.31 -15.59 1.64
CA GLY A 56 4.14 -14.61 2.71
C GLY A 56 3.01 -13.60 2.45
N PHE A 57 2.62 -12.91 3.52
CA PHE A 57 1.67 -11.81 3.44
C PHE A 57 2.25 -10.67 2.59
N SER A 58 1.45 -10.16 1.67
CA SER A 58 1.87 -9.10 0.77
C SER A 58 0.72 -8.13 0.50
N ILE A 59 1.06 -6.86 0.26
CA ILE A 59 0.09 -5.84 -0.14
C ILE A 59 0.52 -5.26 -1.48
N TYR A 60 -0.44 -5.13 -2.39
CA TYR A 60 -0.24 -4.65 -3.74
C TYR A 60 -1.10 -3.41 -4.00
N ASN A 61 -0.55 -2.41 -4.66
CA ASN A 61 -1.34 -1.28 -5.14
C ASN A 61 -2.19 -1.73 -6.35
N THR A 62 -3.44 -1.29 -6.39
CA THR A 62 -4.36 -1.60 -7.48
C THR A 62 -4.25 -0.53 -8.56
N THR A 63 -3.48 -0.81 -9.62
CA THR A 63 -3.50 0.01 -10.85
C THR A 63 -4.85 -0.14 -11.56
N SER A 64 -5.14 0.74 -12.52
CA SER A 64 -6.36 0.65 -13.34
C SER A 64 -6.50 -0.72 -14.03
N VAL A 65 -5.39 -1.24 -14.57
CA VAL A 65 -5.35 -2.57 -15.21
C VAL A 65 -5.71 -3.67 -14.23
N ILE A 66 -5.13 -3.64 -13.03
CA ILE A 66 -5.45 -4.62 -11.97
C ILE A 66 -6.92 -4.50 -11.55
N ALA A 67 -7.42 -3.27 -11.34
CA ALA A 67 -8.79 -3.03 -10.93
C ALA A 67 -9.81 -3.57 -11.93
N GLU A 68 -9.61 -3.32 -13.22
CA GLU A 68 -10.52 -3.78 -14.27
C GLU A 68 -10.51 -5.30 -14.42
N ASN A 69 -9.34 -5.94 -14.34
CA ASN A 69 -9.25 -7.40 -14.35
C ASN A 69 -9.93 -8.04 -13.12
N LEU A 70 -9.78 -7.45 -11.93
CA LEU A 70 -10.48 -7.92 -10.72
C LEU A 70 -12.00 -7.79 -10.86
N LYS A 71 -12.49 -6.67 -11.41
CA LYS A 71 -13.92 -6.47 -11.69
C LYS A 71 -14.43 -7.50 -12.70
N PHE A 72 -13.65 -7.73 -13.76
CA PHE A 72 -13.99 -8.75 -14.77
C PHE A 72 -14.10 -10.13 -14.14
N ILE A 73 -13.11 -10.58 -13.36
CA ILE A 73 -13.13 -11.87 -12.68
C ILE A 73 -14.33 -11.95 -11.72
N ALA A 74 -14.55 -10.93 -10.88
CA ALA A 74 -15.67 -10.87 -9.95
C ALA A 74 -17.04 -10.92 -10.63
N SER A 75 -17.16 -10.37 -11.86
CA SER A 75 -18.40 -10.40 -12.63
C SER A 75 -18.79 -11.78 -13.15
N LYS A 76 -17.87 -12.75 -13.15
CA LYS A 76 -18.10 -14.11 -13.69
C LYS A 76 -18.77 -15.07 -12.72
N GLY A 77 -19.12 -14.59 -11.53
CA GLY A 77 -19.85 -15.36 -10.53
C GLY A 77 -19.01 -15.73 -9.30
N LYS A 78 -19.62 -16.53 -8.44
CA LYS A 78 -19.01 -16.88 -7.14
C LYS A 78 -17.96 -18.00 -7.22
N LEU A 79 -17.99 -18.79 -8.31
CA LEU A 79 -17.11 -19.94 -8.47
C LEU A 79 -16.72 -20.10 -9.93
N ILE A 80 -15.42 -20.13 -10.20
CA ILE A 80 -14.83 -20.40 -11.50
C ILE A 80 -14.21 -21.80 -11.43
N ARG A 81 -14.69 -22.71 -12.27
CA ARG A 81 -14.27 -24.12 -12.26
C ARG A 81 -13.38 -24.44 -13.46
N ARG A 82 -12.36 -25.27 -13.21
CA ARG A 82 -11.44 -25.73 -14.25
C ARG A 82 -12.12 -26.59 -15.32
N ASP A 83 -13.06 -27.44 -14.92
CA ASP A 83 -13.75 -28.39 -15.80
C ASP A 83 -14.77 -27.75 -16.73
N THR A 84 -15.44 -26.67 -16.31
CA THR A 84 -16.52 -26.03 -17.05
C THR A 84 -16.16 -24.69 -17.66
N GLN A 85 -15.08 -24.05 -17.19
CA GLN A 85 -14.65 -22.71 -17.59
C GLN A 85 -13.12 -22.65 -17.74
N ALA A 86 -12.54 -23.59 -18.47
CA ALA A 86 -11.08 -23.80 -18.53
C ALA A 86 -10.28 -22.53 -18.86
N ASP A 87 -10.68 -21.77 -19.88
CA ASP A 87 -9.98 -20.56 -20.30
C ASP A 87 -10.06 -19.45 -19.22
N LEU A 88 -11.23 -19.25 -18.64
CA LEU A 88 -11.44 -18.27 -17.59
C LEU A 88 -10.67 -18.65 -16.31
N PHE A 89 -10.64 -19.94 -15.99
CA PHE A 89 -9.86 -20.46 -14.87
C PHE A 89 -8.36 -20.21 -15.10
N GLN A 90 -7.83 -20.54 -16.28
CA GLN A 90 -6.44 -20.33 -16.63
C GLN A 90 -6.07 -18.83 -16.64
N PHE A 91 -6.94 -18.00 -17.20
CA PHE A 91 -6.77 -16.53 -17.15
C PHE A 91 -6.67 -16.04 -15.71
N THR A 92 -7.60 -16.47 -14.85
CA THR A 92 -7.65 -16.07 -13.43
C THR A 92 -6.35 -16.46 -12.70
N LEU A 93 -5.89 -17.70 -12.86
CA LEU A 93 -4.63 -18.15 -12.28
C LEU A 93 -3.44 -17.35 -12.78
N SER A 94 -3.33 -17.13 -14.10
CA SER A 94 -2.25 -16.37 -14.70
C SER A 94 -2.24 -14.93 -14.23
N PHE A 95 -3.41 -14.30 -14.12
CA PHE A 95 -3.54 -12.95 -13.59
C PHE A 95 -2.98 -12.83 -12.17
N PHE A 96 -3.38 -13.73 -11.26
CA PHE A 96 -2.88 -13.70 -9.89
C PHE A 96 -1.39 -14.07 -9.79
N LYS A 97 -0.87 -14.95 -10.63
CA LYS A 97 0.57 -15.24 -10.74
C LYS A 97 1.38 -14.02 -11.17
N LEU A 98 0.83 -13.18 -12.04
CA LEU A 98 1.49 -11.96 -12.53
C LEU A 98 1.33 -10.75 -11.59
N LEU A 99 0.44 -10.82 -10.61
CA LEU A 99 0.14 -9.70 -9.71
C LEU A 99 1.40 -9.08 -9.07
N PRO A 100 2.42 -9.85 -8.60
CA PRO A 100 3.64 -9.28 -8.05
C PRO A 100 4.44 -8.41 -9.05
N SER A 101 4.44 -8.77 -10.32
CA SER A 101 5.13 -8.00 -11.37
C SER A 101 4.32 -6.81 -11.87
N MET A 102 2.99 -6.86 -11.73
CA MET A 102 2.09 -5.75 -12.09
C MET A 102 2.05 -4.65 -11.02
N SER A 103 2.50 -4.94 -9.81
CA SER A 103 2.49 -4.00 -8.69
C SER A 103 3.90 -3.90 -8.07
N PRO A 104 4.73 -2.97 -8.54
CA PRO A 104 6.15 -2.89 -8.14
C PRO A 104 6.39 -2.40 -6.70
N VAL A 105 5.33 -2.11 -5.92
CA VAL A 105 5.41 -1.42 -4.62
C VAL A 105 5.34 -2.36 -3.42
N ARG A 106 5.44 -3.66 -3.63
CA ARG A 106 5.21 -4.73 -2.65
C ARG A 106 5.85 -4.53 -1.27
N GLU A 107 7.16 -4.27 -1.20
CA GLU A 107 7.87 -4.25 0.10
C GLU A 107 7.77 -2.91 0.85
N ILE A 108 7.58 -1.82 0.12
CA ILE A 108 7.53 -0.49 0.69
C ILE A 108 6.25 -0.32 1.52
N LEU A 109 5.13 -0.79 1.00
CA LEU A 109 3.84 -0.68 1.68
C LEU A 109 3.77 -1.54 2.95
N LEU A 110 4.40 -2.70 2.99
CA LEU A 110 4.43 -3.56 4.18
C LEU A 110 5.07 -2.85 5.39
N LYS A 111 6.12 -2.08 5.18
CA LYS A 111 6.81 -1.36 6.27
C LYS A 111 6.05 -0.13 6.78
N THR A 112 5.15 0.43 5.96
CA THR A 112 4.39 1.64 6.30
C THR A 112 3.00 1.38 6.85
N LEU A 113 2.50 0.18 6.67
CA LEU A 113 1.11 -0.18 6.97
C LEU A 113 0.94 -0.81 8.36
N VAL A 114 1.95 -0.68 9.22
CA VAL A 114 1.82 -1.10 10.62
C VAL A 114 0.85 -0.17 11.34
N ILE A 115 -0.23 -0.73 11.89
CA ILE A 115 -1.15 0.03 12.72
C ILE A 115 -0.55 0.24 14.09
N PRO A 116 -0.60 1.47 14.60
CA PRO A 116 -0.23 1.74 15.96
C PRO A 116 -1.20 1.03 16.93
N ASP A 117 -0.66 0.52 18.04
CA ASP A 117 -1.46 -0.02 19.15
C ASP A 117 -2.42 1.04 19.73
N ASP A 118 -2.11 2.30 19.55
CA ASP A 118 -2.88 3.42 20.08
C ASP A 118 -3.80 4.00 19.00
N GLN A 119 -5.10 3.81 19.18
CA GLN A 119 -6.13 4.28 18.24
C GLN A 119 -6.13 5.80 18.00
N ARG A 120 -5.58 6.58 18.94
CA ARG A 120 -5.48 8.05 18.78
C ARG A 120 -4.51 8.45 17.67
N LEU A 121 -3.60 7.55 17.27
CA LEU A 121 -2.69 7.80 16.15
C LEU A 121 -3.34 7.56 14.78
N VAL A 122 -4.42 6.79 14.70
CA VAL A 122 -5.11 6.47 13.43
C VAL A 122 -5.52 7.72 12.66
N PRO A 123 -6.26 8.69 13.25
CA PRO A 123 -6.65 9.91 12.53
C PRO A 123 -5.43 10.77 12.15
N VAL A 124 -4.35 10.73 12.94
CA VAL A 124 -3.09 11.43 12.61
C VAL A 124 -2.44 10.82 11.38
N LEU A 125 -2.37 9.50 11.29
CA LEU A 125 -1.81 8.79 10.13
C LEU A 125 -2.63 9.08 8.86
N HIS A 126 -3.95 9.06 8.96
CA HIS A 126 -4.84 9.40 7.84
C HIS A 126 -4.59 10.84 7.35
N TYR A 127 -4.54 11.80 8.26
CA TYR A 127 -4.23 13.19 7.94
C TYR A 127 -2.87 13.34 7.23
N ILE A 128 -1.82 12.67 7.74
CA ILE A 128 -0.50 12.68 7.11
C ILE A 128 -0.55 12.10 5.69
N THR A 129 -1.32 11.05 5.47
CA THR A 129 -1.46 10.43 4.15
C THR A 129 -2.12 11.38 3.15
N GLU A 130 -3.19 12.07 3.56
CA GLU A 130 -3.91 13.02 2.71
C GLU A 130 -3.11 14.28 2.40
N HIS A 131 -2.32 14.75 3.37
CA HIS A 131 -1.57 16.02 3.28
C HIS A 131 -0.05 15.83 3.08
N CYS A 132 0.41 14.64 2.68
CA CYS A 132 1.84 14.33 2.58
C CYS A 132 2.62 15.23 1.61
N GLY A 133 1.95 15.79 0.59
CA GLY A 133 2.53 16.78 -0.33
C GLY A 133 2.80 18.16 0.27
N GLU A 134 2.23 18.46 1.43
CA GLU A 134 2.40 19.73 2.10
C GLU A 134 3.67 19.76 2.98
N ASN A 135 4.04 20.95 3.44
CA ASN A 135 5.16 21.09 4.39
C ASN A 135 4.75 20.71 5.81
N LEU A 136 4.47 19.41 6.00
CA LEU A 136 4.08 18.89 7.31
C LEU A 136 5.26 18.83 8.26
N LYS A 137 5.07 19.40 9.46
CA LYS A 137 5.98 19.28 10.61
C LYS A 137 5.24 18.62 11.77
N ILE A 138 5.96 17.86 12.59
CA ILE A 138 5.37 17.20 13.75
C ILE A 138 4.70 18.18 14.71
N GLU A 139 5.24 19.40 14.81
CA GLU A 139 4.71 20.47 15.65
C GLU A 139 3.32 20.92 15.19
N THR A 140 3.15 21.12 13.88
CA THR A 140 1.86 21.51 13.28
C THR A 140 0.82 20.42 13.41
N VAL A 141 1.20 19.19 13.14
CA VAL A 141 0.32 18.02 13.27
C VAL A 141 -0.06 17.77 14.73
N ALA A 142 0.90 17.85 15.66
CA ALA A 142 0.62 17.71 17.08
C ALA A 142 -0.39 18.76 17.56
N LYS A 143 -0.18 20.02 17.20
CA LYS A 143 -1.11 21.12 17.54
C LYS A 143 -2.50 20.88 16.97
N TYR A 144 -2.61 20.44 15.72
CA TYR A 144 -3.89 20.19 15.05
C TYR A 144 -4.73 19.13 15.76
N PHE A 145 -4.09 18.05 16.27
CA PHE A 145 -4.76 16.97 16.98
C PHE A 145 -4.79 17.13 18.51
N GLY A 146 -4.37 18.27 19.05
CA GLY A 146 -4.38 18.53 20.50
C GLY A 146 -3.31 17.76 21.29
N PHE A 147 -2.23 17.31 20.61
CA PHE A 147 -1.10 16.66 21.27
C PHE A 147 0.05 17.64 21.56
N SER A 148 0.81 17.39 22.61
CA SER A 148 2.17 17.90 22.66
C SER A 148 3.07 17.13 21.70
N VAL A 149 4.12 17.77 21.17
CA VAL A 149 5.11 17.12 20.28
C VAL A 149 5.70 15.87 20.94
N ARG A 150 6.02 15.96 22.23
CA ARG A 150 6.54 14.82 23.02
C ARG A 150 5.55 13.66 23.07
N ASN A 151 4.27 13.94 23.27
CA ASN A 151 3.25 12.91 23.32
C ASN A 151 3.05 12.24 21.97
N LEU A 152 2.93 13.03 20.90
CA LEU A 152 2.81 12.50 19.54
C LEU A 152 4.04 11.67 19.14
N SER A 153 5.26 12.16 19.42
CA SER A 153 6.49 11.41 19.16
C SER A 153 6.53 10.08 19.91
N ARG A 154 6.02 10.05 21.15
CA ARG A 154 5.94 8.82 21.96
C ARG A 154 4.92 7.83 21.37
N LEU A 155 3.79 8.29 20.85
CA LEU A 155 2.82 7.43 20.16
C LEU A 155 3.43 6.79 18.92
N PHE A 156 4.12 7.57 18.11
CA PHE A 156 4.88 7.03 16.96
C PHE A 156 5.93 6.01 17.39
N PHE A 157 6.72 6.32 18.43
CA PHE A 157 7.78 5.44 18.91
C PHE A 157 7.22 4.09 19.44
N ARG A 158 6.11 4.11 20.20
CA ARG A 158 5.44 2.89 20.67
C ARG A 158 4.94 2.00 19.52
N SER A 159 4.55 2.60 18.41
CA SER A 159 4.13 1.90 17.21
C SER A 159 5.31 1.49 16.31
N ASN A 160 6.54 1.57 16.84
CA ASN A 160 7.79 1.27 16.13
C ASN A 160 7.95 2.04 14.80
N ILE A 161 7.38 3.25 14.74
CA ILE A 161 7.40 4.15 13.59
C ILE A 161 7.96 5.50 14.06
N ARG A 162 8.58 6.26 13.16
CA ARG A 162 8.93 7.67 13.37
C ARG A 162 8.07 8.53 12.45
N PHE A 163 7.60 9.69 12.93
CA PHE A 163 6.81 10.63 12.13
C PHE A 163 7.45 10.94 10.77
N SER A 164 8.74 11.32 10.78
CA SER A 164 9.45 11.67 9.55
C SER A 164 9.59 10.49 8.57
N LEU A 165 9.77 9.29 9.12
CA LEU A 165 9.85 8.07 8.31
C LEU A 165 8.48 7.77 7.68
N TYR A 166 7.40 7.82 8.46
CA TYR A 166 6.04 7.62 7.95
C TYR A 166 5.68 8.63 6.86
N LEU A 167 5.94 9.92 7.09
CA LEU A 167 5.72 10.98 6.10
C LEU A 167 6.50 10.72 4.81
N ASN A 168 7.78 10.35 4.91
CA ASN A 168 8.60 10.05 3.75
C ASN A 168 8.08 8.84 2.97
N TYR A 169 7.57 7.83 3.65
CA TYR A 169 6.93 6.69 2.99
C TYR A 169 5.70 7.13 2.19
N GLN A 170 4.79 7.94 2.78
CA GLN A 170 3.61 8.42 2.07
C GLN A 170 3.99 9.23 0.82
N ARG A 171 5.00 10.10 0.94
CA ARG A 171 5.54 10.87 -0.18
C ARG A 171 6.11 9.98 -1.29
N VAL A 172 6.88 8.97 -0.93
CA VAL A 172 7.46 8.05 -1.92
C VAL A 172 6.36 7.20 -2.58
N THR A 173 5.37 6.73 -1.84
CA THR A 173 4.21 6.02 -2.39
C THR A 173 3.48 6.91 -3.41
N ARG A 174 3.21 8.16 -3.07
CA ARG A 174 2.58 9.13 -3.98
C ARG A 174 3.46 9.40 -5.21
N ALA A 175 4.78 9.51 -5.03
CA ALA A 175 5.71 9.68 -6.14
C ALA A 175 5.66 8.49 -7.11
N ILE A 176 5.58 7.26 -6.61
CA ILE A 176 5.48 6.06 -7.45
C ILE A 176 4.20 6.07 -8.30
N GLU A 177 3.08 6.55 -7.76
CA GLU A 177 1.84 6.74 -8.52
C GLU A 177 2.05 7.75 -9.66
N LEU A 178 2.62 8.92 -9.36
CA LEU A 178 2.89 9.96 -10.36
C LEU A 178 3.93 9.56 -11.42
N LEU A 179 4.93 8.75 -11.04
CA LEU A 179 5.91 8.18 -11.96
C LEU A 179 5.27 7.22 -12.99
N ALA A 180 4.12 6.63 -12.66
CA ALA A 180 3.40 5.76 -13.57
C ALA A 180 2.74 6.52 -14.71
N ASP A 181 2.28 7.75 -14.48
CA ASP A 181 1.53 8.55 -15.45
C ASP A 181 2.43 9.25 -16.49
N ARG A 182 3.75 9.36 -16.23
CA ARG A 182 4.78 9.92 -17.11
C ARG A 182 4.55 11.36 -17.63
N GLU A 183 3.63 12.08 -17.02
CA GLU A 183 3.28 13.44 -17.44
C GLU A 183 4.26 14.49 -16.86
N LYS A 184 5.01 14.11 -15.81
CA LYS A 184 5.83 15.03 -15.03
C LYS A 184 7.29 14.61 -14.97
N THR A 185 8.18 15.58 -14.88
CA THR A 185 9.60 15.36 -14.62
C THR A 185 9.83 14.90 -13.18
N LEU A 186 10.97 14.25 -12.92
CA LEU A 186 11.36 13.83 -11.56
C LEU A 186 11.43 15.00 -10.58
N SER A 187 11.80 16.20 -11.06
CA SER A 187 11.87 17.40 -10.23
C SER A 187 10.48 17.90 -9.86
N GLU A 188 9.54 17.95 -10.80
CA GLU A 188 8.16 18.34 -10.55
C GLU A 188 7.51 17.37 -9.56
N ILE A 189 7.69 16.06 -9.75
CA ILE A 189 7.20 15.05 -8.82
C ILE A 189 7.78 15.26 -7.43
N ALA A 190 9.09 15.52 -7.31
CA ALA A 190 9.73 15.74 -6.01
C ALA A 190 9.06 16.90 -5.23
N TYR A 191 8.79 18.01 -5.89
CA TYR A 191 8.13 19.16 -5.26
C TYR A 191 6.65 18.87 -4.94
N GLU A 192 5.93 18.24 -5.86
CA GLU A 192 4.50 17.92 -5.69
C GLU A 192 4.25 16.98 -4.51
N VAL A 193 5.14 16.00 -4.30
CA VAL A 193 5.02 15.10 -3.15
C VAL A 193 5.63 15.66 -1.86
N GLY A 194 6.03 16.95 -1.85
CA GLY A 194 6.41 17.69 -0.65
C GLY A 194 7.88 17.63 -0.27
N PHE A 195 8.78 17.21 -1.15
CA PHE A 195 10.21 17.34 -0.89
C PHE A 195 10.70 18.75 -1.23
N SER A 196 11.55 19.30 -0.37
CA SER A 196 12.13 20.66 -0.56
C SER A 196 13.14 20.71 -1.71
N THR A 197 13.75 19.58 -2.09
CA THR A 197 14.72 19.49 -3.18
C THR A 197 14.66 18.13 -3.88
N PRO A 198 14.91 18.07 -5.20
CA PRO A 198 15.02 16.80 -5.93
C PRO A 198 16.14 15.89 -5.39
N ASN A 199 17.23 16.45 -4.86
CA ASN A 199 18.30 15.65 -4.27
C ASN A 199 17.83 14.90 -3.01
N ASN A 200 17.08 15.57 -2.13
CA ASN A 200 16.51 14.92 -0.96
C ASN A 200 15.49 13.85 -1.35
N PHE A 201 14.65 14.14 -2.34
CA PHE A 201 13.74 13.16 -2.93
C PHE A 201 14.50 11.92 -3.42
N ASN A 202 15.51 12.07 -4.28
CA ASN A 202 16.29 10.97 -4.83
C ASN A 202 16.91 10.11 -3.72
N ARG A 203 17.49 10.75 -2.69
CA ARG A 203 18.09 10.06 -1.55
C ARG A 203 17.06 9.24 -0.77
N VAL A 204 15.93 9.85 -0.42
CA VAL A 204 14.87 9.20 0.36
C VAL A 204 14.19 8.11 -0.46
N PHE A 205 13.90 8.37 -1.72
CA PHE A 205 13.32 7.37 -2.63
C PHE A 205 14.23 6.14 -2.71
N ARG A 206 15.54 6.33 -2.95
CA ARG A 206 16.50 5.22 -2.99
C ARG A 206 16.60 4.48 -1.64
N GLN A 207 16.59 5.20 -0.53
CA GLN A 207 16.61 4.60 0.81
C GLN A 207 15.40 3.69 1.06
N ILE A 208 14.23 4.07 0.56
CA ILE A 208 12.97 3.35 0.75
C ILE A 208 12.80 2.23 -0.28
N THR A 209 13.10 2.48 -1.55
CA THR A 209 12.82 1.55 -2.67
C THR A 209 14.02 0.67 -3.06
N GLY A 210 15.21 0.99 -2.56
CA GLY A 210 16.46 0.32 -2.96
C GLY A 210 17.05 0.83 -4.29
N MET A 211 16.33 1.66 -5.07
CA MET A 211 16.75 2.17 -6.37
C MET A 211 16.42 3.65 -6.56
N SER A 212 17.06 4.32 -7.49
CA SER A 212 16.73 5.71 -7.81
C SER A 212 15.40 5.82 -8.58
N PRO A 213 14.71 6.98 -8.53
CA PRO A 213 13.48 7.19 -9.30
C PRO A 213 13.68 6.95 -10.81
N GLY A 214 14.83 7.36 -11.35
CA GLY A 214 15.16 7.12 -12.76
C GLY A 214 15.35 5.65 -13.12
N GLN A 215 15.97 4.86 -12.23
CA GLN A 215 16.07 3.40 -12.39
C GLN A 215 14.70 2.73 -12.28
N PHE A 216 13.86 3.20 -11.34
CA PHE A 216 12.51 2.71 -11.16
C PHE A 216 11.65 2.88 -12.42
N VAL A 217 11.74 4.04 -13.09
CA VAL A 217 11.04 4.30 -14.36
C VAL A 217 11.56 3.42 -15.49
N LYS A 218 12.88 3.18 -15.57
CA LYS A 218 13.48 2.31 -16.61
C LYS A 218 13.05 0.86 -16.46
N MET A 219 13.08 0.32 -15.24
CA MET A 219 12.65 -1.06 -14.96
C MET A 219 11.20 -1.36 -15.36
N LYS A 220 10.33 -0.34 -15.39
CA LYS A 220 8.95 -0.46 -15.88
C LYS A 220 8.84 -0.53 -17.41
N ASN A 221 9.94 -0.30 -18.14
CA ASN A 221 9.95 -0.23 -19.61
C ASN A 221 10.52 -1.50 -20.27
N GLU A 222 11.07 -2.38 -19.47
CA GLU A 222 11.54 -3.73 -19.84
C GLU A 222 10.49 -4.78 -19.46
#